data_4457a10c5fa69691ae13d4cdfd10c8b8
#
_entry.id   4457a10c5fa69691ae13d4cdfd10c8b8
#
_cell.length_a   1.000
_cell.length_b   1.000
_cell.length_c   1.000
_cell.angle_alpha   90.00
_cell.angle_beta   90.00
_cell.angle_gamma   90.00
#
_symmetry.space_group_name_H-M   'P 1'
#
loop_
_entity.id
_entity.type
_entity.pdbx_description
1 polymer ?
#
loop_
_entity_poly.entity_id
_entity_poly.type
_entity_poly.pdbx_seq_one_letter_code
_entity_poly.pdbx_strand_id
1 'polypeptide(L)'
;MWFGYFYLLLFIFGEVNFQPLRYKFLFSIFVFFFISVFIALGSWQIIRLNWKLELINQIETSLKENPVNLSTATQKNYLRIKTNGSIDFEKQIYLYNLNENGKPGFEVISPIKIGNKNYLLNRGWVQFDKKDNKIINIVDESNIIGILKKQIKPNRFKPKNDISNNYWFTLNRDDIFKFTGKKFSPYVIYLSGNNELPKPKLITANISNNHKKYAMTWFSLAISILLLYLYFRKKNY
;
A
#
# COMPACT_ATOMS: atom_id res chain seq x y z
N MET A 1 1.79 22.31 -20.58
CA MET A 1 1.73 21.17 -21.52
C MET A 1 0.30 20.74 -21.92
N TRP A 2 -0.75 21.24 -21.27
CA TRP A 2 -2.16 20.90 -21.55
C TRP A 2 -2.85 21.76 -22.63
N PHE A 3 -2.35 22.97 -22.91
CA PHE A 3 -2.93 23.87 -23.92
C PHE A 3 -2.75 23.40 -25.37
N GLY A 4 -1.70 22.62 -25.67
CA GLY A 4 -1.44 22.14 -27.02
C GLY A 4 -2.47 21.13 -27.54
N TYR A 5 -3.02 20.27 -26.67
CA TYR A 5 -4.04 19.27 -27.06
C TYR A 5 -5.41 19.91 -27.33
N PHE A 6 -5.70 21.03 -26.68
CA PHE A 6 -6.96 21.75 -26.91
C PHE A 6 -7.01 22.39 -28.32
N TYR A 7 -5.90 22.95 -28.79
CA TYR A 7 -5.80 23.48 -30.17
C TYR A 7 -5.79 22.38 -31.22
N LEU A 8 -5.19 21.22 -30.94
CA LEU A 8 -5.21 20.06 -31.84
C LEU A 8 -6.63 19.53 -32.04
N LEU A 9 -7.43 19.45 -30.98
CA LEU A 9 -8.85 19.08 -31.05
C LEU A 9 -9.66 20.12 -31.86
N LEU A 10 -9.42 21.40 -31.66
CA LEU A 10 -10.07 22.46 -32.44
C LEU A 10 -9.69 22.43 -33.93
N PHE A 11 -8.45 22.08 -34.26
CA PHE A 11 -7.97 21.95 -35.64
C PHE A 11 -8.57 20.72 -36.35
N ILE A 12 -8.69 19.60 -35.66
CA ILE A 12 -9.30 18.36 -36.21
C ILE A 12 -10.80 18.55 -36.46
N PHE A 13 -11.50 19.34 -35.65
CA PHE A 13 -12.94 19.56 -35.79
C PHE A 13 -13.29 20.81 -36.61
N GLY A 14 -12.31 21.66 -37.01
CA GLY A 14 -12.54 22.94 -37.68
C GLY A 14 -13.02 22.85 -39.14
N GLU A 15 -12.82 21.75 -39.84
CA GLU A 15 -13.13 21.56 -41.27
C GLU A 15 -14.18 20.49 -41.59
N VAL A 16 -14.90 19.97 -40.57
CA VAL A 16 -15.94 18.96 -40.86
C VAL A 16 -17.23 19.64 -41.30
N ASN A 17 -17.39 19.80 -42.63
CA ASN A 17 -18.66 20.13 -43.27
C ASN A 17 -19.65 18.97 -43.05
N PHE A 18 -20.44 19.04 -41.99
CA PHE A 18 -21.46 18.03 -41.66
C PHE A 18 -22.62 18.06 -42.66
N GLN A 19 -22.61 17.19 -43.62
CA GLN A 19 -23.71 16.77 -44.51
C GLN A 19 -24.11 15.34 -44.08
N PRO A 20 -25.29 14.87 -44.22
CA PRO A 20 -26.66 15.23 -43.90
C PRO A 20 -27.13 14.76 -42.49
N LEU A 21 -28.41 14.91 -42.14
CA LEU A 21 -29.05 14.63 -40.82
C LEU A 21 -28.54 13.33 -40.09
N ARG A 22 -28.21 12.30 -40.85
CA ARG A 22 -27.76 11.01 -40.37
C ARG A 22 -26.39 11.07 -39.65
N TYR A 23 -25.46 11.89 -40.13
CA TYR A 23 -24.15 12.07 -39.49
C TYR A 23 -24.22 12.90 -38.22
N LYS A 24 -25.10 13.90 -38.17
CA LYS A 24 -25.33 14.70 -36.96
C LYS A 24 -25.88 13.84 -35.83
N PHE A 25 -26.77 12.89 -36.14
CA PHE A 25 -27.33 11.94 -35.17
C PHE A 25 -26.26 10.96 -34.66
N LEU A 26 -25.49 10.33 -35.56
CA LEU A 26 -24.41 9.40 -35.19
C LEU A 26 -23.32 10.11 -34.36
N PHE A 27 -22.97 11.34 -34.71
CA PHE A 27 -22.03 12.16 -33.94
C PHE A 27 -22.55 12.44 -32.54
N SER A 28 -23.84 12.76 -32.40
CA SER A 28 -24.46 12.96 -31.07
C SER A 28 -24.39 11.69 -30.22
N ILE A 29 -24.72 10.52 -30.78
CA ILE A 29 -24.59 9.23 -30.09
C ILE A 29 -23.17 9.02 -29.61
N PHE A 30 -22.19 9.25 -30.49
CA PHE A 30 -20.76 9.11 -30.15
C PHE A 30 -20.35 10.01 -28.99
N VAL A 31 -20.72 11.30 -29.03
CA VAL A 31 -20.44 12.27 -27.96
C VAL A 31 -21.07 11.83 -26.63
N PHE A 32 -22.35 11.49 -26.62
CA PHE A 32 -23.05 11.07 -25.41
C PHE A 32 -22.51 9.74 -24.85
N PHE A 33 -22.04 8.84 -25.72
CA PHE A 33 -21.35 7.63 -25.28
C PHE A 33 -20.10 7.95 -24.48
N PHE A 34 -19.21 8.84 -24.98
CA PHE A 34 -18.00 9.20 -24.25
C PHE A 34 -18.29 9.99 -22.97
N ILE A 35 -19.27 10.90 -22.98
CA ILE A 35 -19.71 11.59 -21.77
C ILE A 35 -20.17 10.57 -20.72
N SER A 36 -20.96 9.57 -21.10
CA SER A 36 -21.42 8.51 -20.19
C SER A 36 -20.27 7.69 -19.63
N VAL A 37 -19.29 7.34 -20.46
CA VAL A 37 -18.07 6.64 -20.04
C VAL A 37 -17.29 7.47 -19.01
N PHE A 38 -17.08 8.75 -19.26
CA PHE A 38 -16.33 9.60 -18.32
C PHE A 38 -17.08 9.83 -17.01
N ILE A 39 -18.40 9.97 -17.05
CA ILE A 39 -19.22 10.03 -15.83
C ILE A 39 -19.11 8.73 -15.04
N ALA A 40 -19.19 7.57 -15.71
CA ALA A 40 -19.05 6.25 -15.06
C ALA A 40 -17.67 6.10 -14.42
N LEU A 41 -16.58 6.48 -15.11
CA LEU A 41 -15.22 6.45 -14.58
C LEU A 41 -15.05 7.41 -13.40
N GLY A 42 -15.59 8.62 -13.48
CA GLY A 42 -15.58 9.59 -12.38
C GLY A 42 -16.30 9.06 -11.15
N SER A 43 -17.50 8.51 -11.34
CA SER A 43 -18.30 7.91 -10.27
C SER A 43 -17.59 6.71 -9.62
N TRP A 44 -16.97 5.85 -10.41
CA TRP A 44 -16.15 4.75 -9.91
C TRP A 44 -14.98 5.24 -9.06
N GLN A 45 -14.31 6.33 -9.45
CA GLN A 45 -13.23 6.94 -8.66
C GLN A 45 -13.75 7.46 -7.30
N ILE A 46 -14.95 8.03 -7.23
CA ILE A 46 -15.57 8.47 -5.96
C ILE A 46 -15.83 7.26 -5.04
N ILE A 47 -16.39 6.18 -5.58
CA ILE A 47 -16.61 4.95 -4.80
C ILE A 47 -15.28 4.42 -4.22
N ARG A 48 -14.22 4.39 -5.05
CA ARG A 48 -12.88 3.96 -4.62
C ARG A 48 -12.26 4.92 -3.59
N LEU A 49 -12.49 6.22 -3.73
CA LEU A 49 -12.06 7.22 -2.76
C LEU A 49 -12.67 6.93 -1.38
N ASN A 50 -13.99 6.78 -1.31
CA ASN A 50 -14.70 6.55 -0.04
C ASN A 50 -14.26 5.26 0.62
N TRP A 51 -14.20 4.15 -0.13
CA TRP A 51 -13.68 2.88 0.38
C TRP A 51 -12.27 3.01 0.98
N LYS A 52 -11.39 3.77 0.31
CA LYS A 52 -10.01 3.94 0.76
C LYS A 52 -9.90 4.84 1.99
N LEU A 53 -10.72 5.89 2.08
CA LEU A 53 -10.82 6.75 3.27
C LEU A 53 -11.32 5.96 4.49
N GLU A 54 -12.30 5.10 4.31
CA GLU A 54 -12.79 4.22 5.37
C GLU A 54 -11.71 3.26 5.85
N LEU A 55 -10.97 2.62 4.93
CA LEU A 55 -9.84 1.75 5.28
C LEU A 55 -8.76 2.50 6.06
N ILE A 56 -8.39 3.71 5.65
CA ILE A 56 -7.43 4.57 6.35
C ILE A 56 -7.92 4.86 7.77
N ASN A 57 -9.17 5.27 7.91
CA ASN A 57 -9.77 5.57 9.23
C ASN A 57 -9.78 4.35 10.16
N GLN A 58 -10.14 3.18 9.64
CA GLN A 58 -10.11 1.91 10.41
C GLN A 58 -8.70 1.60 10.91
N ILE A 59 -7.67 1.78 10.06
CA ILE A 59 -6.28 1.55 10.44
C ILE A 59 -5.85 2.56 11.52
N GLU A 60 -6.11 3.85 11.32
CA GLU A 60 -5.76 4.91 12.27
C GLU A 60 -6.42 4.70 13.63
N THR A 61 -7.69 4.34 13.65
CA THR A 61 -8.42 4.02 14.89
C THR A 61 -7.77 2.83 15.59
N SER A 62 -7.50 1.73 14.87
CA SER A 62 -6.86 0.54 15.45
C SER A 62 -5.46 0.83 16.01
N LEU A 63 -4.72 1.75 15.39
CA LEU A 63 -3.38 2.16 15.88
C LEU A 63 -3.42 3.04 17.13
N LYS A 64 -4.53 3.74 17.37
CA LYS A 64 -4.73 4.60 18.56
C LYS A 64 -5.34 3.85 19.74
N GLU A 65 -5.97 2.70 19.51
CA GLU A 65 -6.55 1.88 20.59
C GLU A 65 -5.50 1.42 21.60
N ASN A 66 -5.93 1.17 22.84
CA ASN A 66 -5.05 0.59 23.85
C ASN A 66 -4.60 -0.82 23.45
N PRO A 67 -3.33 -1.19 23.73
CA PRO A 67 -2.85 -2.51 23.39
C PRO A 67 -3.62 -3.60 24.14
N VAL A 68 -4.09 -4.61 23.41
CA VAL A 68 -4.80 -5.77 23.95
C VAL A 68 -3.87 -6.96 24.12
N ASN A 69 -4.14 -7.85 25.05
CA ASN A 69 -3.33 -9.04 25.24
C ASN A 69 -3.47 -10.00 24.05
N LEU A 70 -2.34 -10.36 23.43
CA LEU A 70 -2.32 -11.22 22.23
C LEU A 70 -2.88 -12.61 22.48
N SER A 71 -2.77 -13.14 23.72
CA SER A 71 -3.26 -14.49 24.06
C SER A 71 -4.78 -14.60 24.04
N THR A 72 -5.49 -13.51 24.32
CA THR A 72 -6.95 -13.47 24.45
C THR A 72 -7.63 -12.81 23.26
N ALA A 73 -6.91 -12.01 22.49
CA ALA A 73 -7.48 -11.21 21.40
C ALA A 73 -7.67 -12.03 20.10
N THR A 74 -8.76 -11.74 19.38
CA THR A 74 -8.92 -12.20 17.99
C THR A 74 -7.94 -11.47 17.09
N GLN A 75 -7.05 -12.22 16.44
CA GLN A 75 -6.01 -11.65 15.59
C GLN A 75 -6.61 -10.98 14.35
N LYS A 76 -6.40 -9.69 14.21
CA LYS A 76 -6.76 -8.89 13.04
C LYS A 76 -5.58 -8.04 12.58
N ASN A 77 -5.62 -7.60 11.33
CA ASN A 77 -4.59 -6.73 10.77
C ASN A 77 -4.62 -5.36 11.49
N TYR A 78 -3.45 -4.79 11.76
CA TYR A 78 -3.25 -3.51 12.48
C TYR A 78 -3.70 -3.51 13.95
N LEU A 79 -3.94 -4.68 14.55
CA LEU A 79 -4.26 -4.76 15.98
C LEU A 79 -3.04 -4.38 16.81
N ARG A 80 -3.19 -3.42 17.72
CA ARG A 80 -2.18 -3.07 18.70
C ARG A 80 -2.22 -4.09 19.83
N ILE A 81 -1.08 -4.73 20.09
CA ILE A 81 -1.00 -5.82 21.07
C ILE A 81 0.04 -5.55 22.14
N LYS A 82 -0.20 -6.17 23.30
CA LYS A 82 0.75 -6.33 24.40
C LYS A 82 0.92 -7.83 24.67
N THR A 83 2.14 -8.26 24.85
CA THR A 83 2.45 -9.67 25.10
C THR A 83 3.78 -9.82 25.82
N ASN A 84 4.07 -11.01 26.33
CA ASN A 84 5.39 -11.48 26.74
C ASN A 84 5.81 -12.68 25.88
N GLY A 85 7.09 -12.94 25.78
CA GLY A 85 7.57 -14.06 25.01
C GLY A 85 9.08 -14.13 24.95
N SER A 86 9.62 -15.30 24.65
CA SER A 86 11.06 -15.52 24.51
C SER A 86 11.51 -15.32 23.07
N ILE A 87 12.50 -14.46 22.88
CA ILE A 87 13.05 -14.07 21.57
C ILE A 87 14.27 -14.92 21.25
N ASP A 88 14.30 -15.50 20.06
CA ASP A 88 15.43 -16.27 19.52
C ASP A 88 16.32 -15.31 18.68
N PHE A 89 17.33 -14.72 19.31
CA PHE A 89 18.25 -13.79 18.65
C PHE A 89 19.24 -14.49 17.71
N GLU A 90 19.52 -15.78 17.89
CA GLU A 90 20.44 -16.53 17.03
C GLU A 90 19.85 -16.82 15.65
N LYS A 91 18.52 -16.98 15.59
CA LYS A 91 17.78 -17.23 14.36
C LYS A 91 17.13 -15.97 13.77
N GLN A 92 17.69 -14.80 14.05
CA GLN A 92 17.19 -13.57 13.45
C GLN A 92 17.44 -13.51 11.93
N ILE A 93 16.51 -12.90 11.23
CA ILE A 93 16.45 -12.76 9.78
C ILE A 93 16.73 -11.32 9.41
N TYR A 94 17.61 -11.09 8.43
CA TYR A 94 17.87 -9.76 7.87
C TYR A 94 17.15 -9.60 6.53
N LEU A 95 15.97 -8.96 6.59
CA LEU A 95 15.14 -8.72 5.42
C LEU A 95 15.54 -7.40 4.74
N TYR A 96 16.13 -7.49 3.55
CA TYR A 96 16.53 -6.30 2.78
C TYR A 96 15.32 -5.38 2.51
N ASN A 97 15.46 -4.12 2.91
CA ASN A 97 14.46 -3.09 2.67
C ASN A 97 15.10 -1.69 2.69
N LEU A 98 14.50 -0.78 1.93
CA LEU A 98 14.87 0.63 1.99
C LEU A 98 14.16 1.30 3.17
N ASN A 99 14.82 2.26 3.81
CA ASN A 99 14.15 3.11 4.80
C ASN A 99 13.29 4.19 4.10
N GLU A 100 12.65 5.05 4.88
CA GLU A 100 11.78 6.13 4.40
C GLU A 100 12.51 7.15 3.50
N ASN A 101 13.83 7.27 3.65
CA ASN A 101 14.69 8.14 2.86
C ASN A 101 15.34 7.42 1.66
N GLY A 102 14.91 6.19 1.34
CA GLY A 102 15.46 5.40 0.24
C GLY A 102 16.85 4.80 0.49
N LYS A 103 17.39 4.87 1.71
CA LYS A 103 18.69 4.26 2.03
C LYS A 103 18.55 2.74 2.18
N PRO A 104 19.50 1.95 1.63
CA PRO A 104 19.48 0.49 1.73
C PRO A 104 19.83 0.03 3.16
N GLY A 105 19.18 -1.06 3.58
CA GLY A 105 19.42 -1.67 4.88
C GLY A 105 18.57 -2.91 5.08
N PHE A 106 18.38 -3.30 6.33
CA PHE A 106 17.66 -4.52 6.70
C PHE A 106 16.62 -4.27 7.78
N GLU A 107 15.45 -4.86 7.64
CA GLU A 107 14.54 -5.09 8.77
C GLU A 107 15.03 -6.31 9.53
N VAL A 108 15.25 -6.16 10.83
CA VAL A 108 15.71 -7.23 11.72
C VAL A 108 14.50 -7.94 12.29
N ILE A 109 14.34 -9.19 11.91
CA ILE A 109 13.17 -10.01 12.27
C ILE A 109 13.64 -11.20 13.08
N SER A 110 13.19 -11.27 14.34
CA SER A 110 13.55 -12.37 15.25
C SER A 110 12.36 -13.29 15.47
N PRO A 111 12.57 -14.63 15.50
CA PRO A 111 11.56 -15.53 15.99
C PRO A 111 11.24 -15.24 17.47
N ILE A 112 9.97 -15.27 17.81
CA ILE A 112 9.51 -15.13 19.20
C ILE A 112 8.50 -16.23 19.53
N LYS A 113 8.64 -16.86 20.69
CA LYS A 113 7.70 -17.83 21.22
C LYS A 113 6.78 -17.15 22.23
N ILE A 114 5.48 -17.19 21.99
CA ILE A 114 4.44 -16.62 22.85
C ILE A 114 3.47 -17.76 23.20
N GLY A 115 3.52 -18.22 24.44
CA GLY A 115 2.84 -19.46 24.83
C GLY A 115 3.25 -20.64 23.96
N ASN A 116 2.29 -21.28 23.30
CA ASN A 116 2.54 -22.43 22.43
C ASN A 116 2.67 -22.06 20.93
N LYS A 117 2.71 -20.77 20.59
CA LYS A 117 2.77 -20.32 19.19
C LYS A 117 4.04 -19.53 18.92
N ASN A 118 4.57 -19.72 17.70
CA ASN A 118 5.72 -18.93 17.23
C ASN A 118 5.22 -17.78 16.34
N TYR A 119 5.81 -16.62 16.54
CA TYR A 119 5.59 -15.43 15.73
C TYR A 119 6.93 -14.90 15.22
N LEU A 120 6.89 -14.08 14.18
CA LEU A 120 8.01 -13.26 13.75
C LEU A 120 7.84 -11.88 14.37
N LEU A 121 8.87 -11.38 15.05
CA LEU A 121 8.95 -10.05 15.63
C LEU A 121 9.85 -9.18 14.76
N ASN A 122 9.29 -8.22 14.05
CA ASN A 122 10.05 -7.18 13.36
C ASN A 122 10.47 -6.12 14.39
N ARG A 123 11.76 -6.10 14.68
CA ARG A 123 12.33 -5.21 15.71
C ARG A 123 12.67 -3.83 15.18
N GLY A 124 12.73 -3.66 13.86
CA GLY A 124 13.03 -2.40 13.21
C GLY A 124 14.06 -2.52 12.10
N TRP A 125 14.53 -1.38 11.63
CA TRP A 125 15.45 -1.25 10.51
C TRP A 125 16.86 -0.87 10.98
N VAL A 126 17.87 -1.44 10.30
CA VAL A 126 19.29 -1.10 10.47
C VAL A 126 19.90 -0.80 9.11
N GLN A 127 20.92 0.06 9.09
CA GLN A 127 21.67 0.40 7.90
C GLN A 127 22.46 -0.82 7.41
N PHE A 128 22.75 -0.86 6.11
CA PHE A 128 23.38 -1.99 5.44
C PHE A 128 24.72 -2.41 6.05
N ASP A 129 25.59 -1.44 6.37
CA ASP A 129 26.91 -1.62 6.97
C ASP A 129 26.88 -2.10 8.43
N LYS A 130 25.71 -2.06 9.08
CA LYS A 130 25.52 -2.49 10.47
C LYS A 130 24.94 -3.91 10.61
N LYS A 131 24.80 -4.64 9.50
CA LYS A 131 24.27 -6.00 9.51
C LYS A 131 25.09 -6.94 10.43
N ASP A 132 26.44 -6.86 10.35
CA ASP A 132 27.34 -7.79 11.01
C ASP A 132 27.65 -7.40 12.47
N ASN A 133 27.27 -6.21 12.90
CA ASN A 133 27.32 -5.85 14.29
C ASN A 133 26.29 -6.68 15.06
N LYS A 134 26.73 -7.35 16.13
CA LYS A 134 25.82 -8.02 17.07
C LYS A 134 24.92 -6.95 17.70
N ILE A 135 23.82 -6.63 17.03
CA ILE A 135 22.83 -5.68 17.51
C ILE A 135 22.05 -6.39 18.60
N ILE A 136 22.59 -6.36 19.81
CA ILE A 136 21.93 -6.82 21.01
C ILE A 136 21.04 -5.66 21.45
N ASN A 137 19.80 -5.67 20.97
CA ASN A 137 18.81 -4.80 21.58
C ASN A 137 18.28 -5.50 22.81
N ILE A 138 18.34 -4.79 23.91
CA ILE A 138 17.64 -5.17 25.13
C ILE A 138 16.15 -4.90 24.85
N VAL A 139 15.44 -5.92 24.40
CA VAL A 139 13.99 -5.91 24.33
C VAL A 139 13.49 -6.47 25.65
N ASP A 140 12.61 -5.73 26.33
CA ASP A 140 11.94 -6.25 27.50
C ASP A 140 10.96 -7.36 27.06
N GLU A 141 11.39 -8.62 27.20
CA GLU A 141 10.62 -9.80 26.84
C GLU A 141 9.35 -9.98 27.67
N SER A 142 9.27 -9.31 28.84
CA SER A 142 8.09 -9.33 29.71
C SER A 142 6.98 -8.39 29.27
N ASN A 143 7.32 -7.38 28.45
CA ASN A 143 6.40 -6.32 28.06
C ASN A 143 6.60 -5.87 26.61
N ILE A 144 6.30 -6.73 25.68
CA ILE A 144 6.41 -6.45 24.24
C ILE A 144 5.11 -5.77 23.77
N ILE A 145 5.23 -4.53 23.34
CA ILE A 145 4.14 -3.80 22.69
C ILE A 145 4.43 -3.72 21.20
N GLY A 146 3.44 -4.04 20.38
CA GLY A 146 3.61 -4.04 18.93
C GLY A 146 2.29 -4.01 18.17
N ILE A 147 2.41 -4.01 16.85
CA ILE A 147 1.28 -4.02 15.93
C ILE A 147 1.33 -5.30 15.11
N LEU A 148 0.22 -6.04 15.11
CA LEU A 148 0.05 -7.20 14.25
C LEU A 148 -0.16 -6.77 12.81
N LYS A 149 0.61 -7.36 11.90
CA LYS A 149 0.41 -7.17 10.46
C LYS A 149 0.42 -8.51 9.76
N LYS A 150 -0.63 -8.79 9.00
CA LYS A 150 -0.71 -10.03 8.23
C LYS A 150 0.39 -10.05 7.17
N GLN A 151 1.11 -11.14 7.12
CA GLN A 151 2.16 -11.37 6.13
C GLN A 151 1.56 -11.43 4.72
N ILE A 152 2.12 -10.63 3.81
CA ILE A 152 1.71 -10.63 2.40
C ILE A 152 2.44 -11.78 1.70
N LYS A 153 1.77 -12.44 0.77
CA LYS A 153 2.40 -13.46 -0.07
C LYS A 153 3.61 -12.86 -0.81
N PRO A 154 4.72 -13.58 -0.91
CA PRO A 154 5.89 -13.12 -1.63
C PRO A 154 5.56 -12.73 -3.08
N ASN A 155 6.09 -11.61 -3.55
CA ASN A 155 5.99 -11.23 -4.94
C ASN A 155 6.97 -12.09 -5.76
N ARG A 156 6.48 -12.73 -6.84
CA ARG A 156 7.28 -13.59 -7.73
C ARG A 156 8.43 -12.85 -8.45
N PHE A 157 8.39 -11.53 -8.50
CA PHE A 157 9.45 -10.70 -9.11
C PHE A 157 10.59 -10.35 -8.15
N LYS A 158 10.48 -10.70 -6.86
CA LYS A 158 11.58 -10.50 -5.92
C LYS A 158 12.65 -11.59 -6.10
N PRO A 159 13.94 -11.25 -5.87
CA PRO A 159 15.02 -12.23 -5.87
C PRO A 159 14.77 -13.37 -4.87
N LYS A 160 15.42 -14.52 -5.10
CA LYS A 160 15.42 -15.61 -4.12
C LYS A 160 16.20 -15.21 -2.88
N ASN A 161 15.80 -15.74 -1.72
CA ASN A 161 16.52 -15.55 -0.46
C ASN A 161 17.87 -16.29 -0.50
N ASP A 162 18.92 -15.67 0.01
CA ASP A 162 20.19 -16.33 0.32
C ASP A 162 20.21 -16.69 1.82
N ILE A 163 19.75 -17.89 2.11
CA ILE A 163 19.60 -18.38 3.48
C ILE A 163 20.97 -18.57 4.15
N SER A 164 22.00 -18.98 3.39
CA SER A 164 23.35 -19.25 3.89
C SER A 164 24.03 -17.98 4.41
N ASN A 165 23.88 -16.87 3.71
CA ASN A 165 24.41 -15.57 4.10
C ASN A 165 23.41 -14.73 4.92
N ASN A 166 22.28 -15.30 5.29
CA ASN A 166 21.20 -14.64 5.99
C ASN A 166 20.78 -13.30 5.30
N TYR A 167 20.62 -13.36 3.96
CA TYR A 167 20.23 -12.23 3.14
C TYR A 167 18.86 -12.48 2.51
N TRP A 168 17.84 -11.81 3.02
CA TRP A 168 16.44 -12.09 2.69
C TRP A 168 15.82 -10.96 1.89
N PHE A 169 15.03 -11.32 0.86
CA PHE A 169 14.22 -10.41 0.07
C PHE A 169 12.72 -10.57 0.34
N THR A 170 12.35 -11.75 0.88
CA THR A 170 10.95 -12.08 1.20
C THR A 170 10.87 -12.95 2.45
N LEU A 171 9.78 -12.82 3.19
CA LEU A 171 9.43 -13.74 4.27
C LEU A 171 8.64 -14.94 3.71
N ASN A 172 9.30 -15.81 2.95
CA ASN A 172 8.72 -17.04 2.46
C ASN A 172 8.64 -18.07 3.59
N ARG A 173 7.48 -18.73 3.75
CA ARG A 173 7.27 -19.71 4.86
C ARG A 173 8.18 -20.92 4.77
N ASP A 174 8.43 -21.42 3.57
CA ASP A 174 9.28 -22.59 3.37
C ASP A 174 10.74 -22.28 3.69
N ASP A 175 11.22 -21.11 3.28
CA ASP A 175 12.57 -20.66 3.58
C ASP A 175 12.76 -20.38 5.07
N ILE A 176 11.76 -19.76 5.72
CA ILE A 176 11.77 -19.52 7.17
C ILE A 176 11.80 -20.87 7.92
N PHE A 177 11.02 -21.86 7.47
CA PHE A 177 11.03 -23.18 8.07
C PHE A 177 12.40 -23.87 7.90
N LYS A 178 13.02 -23.81 6.71
CA LYS A 178 14.37 -24.34 6.47
C LYS A 178 15.42 -23.71 7.39
N PHE A 179 15.33 -22.39 7.63
CA PHE A 179 16.29 -21.65 8.44
C PHE A 179 16.10 -21.87 9.95
N THR A 180 14.86 -21.91 10.41
CA THR A 180 14.51 -21.91 11.84
C THR A 180 14.07 -23.26 12.38
N GLY A 181 13.63 -24.19 11.52
CA GLY A 181 12.98 -25.46 11.90
C GLY A 181 11.57 -25.29 12.48
N LYS A 182 11.00 -24.07 12.47
CA LYS A 182 9.75 -23.76 13.18
C LYS A 182 8.67 -23.24 12.20
N LYS A 183 7.39 -23.53 12.51
CA LYS A 183 6.26 -22.94 11.82
C LYS A 183 5.78 -21.69 12.58
N PHE A 184 5.41 -20.65 11.86
CA PHE A 184 5.02 -19.34 12.41
C PHE A 184 3.58 -18.97 12.08
N SER A 185 3.00 -18.11 12.93
CA SER A 185 1.73 -17.44 12.67
C SER A 185 1.78 -16.68 11.34
N PRO A 186 0.64 -16.52 10.64
CA PRO A 186 0.57 -15.68 9.44
C PRO A 186 0.71 -14.18 9.75
N TYR A 187 0.78 -13.80 11.01
CA TYR A 187 0.97 -12.42 11.45
C TYR A 187 2.40 -12.20 11.93
N VAL A 188 2.96 -11.06 11.52
CA VAL A 188 4.24 -10.52 12.01
C VAL A 188 3.92 -9.44 13.04
N ILE A 189 4.61 -9.44 14.16
CA ILE A 189 4.53 -8.40 15.18
C ILE A 189 5.56 -7.32 14.82
N TYR A 190 5.12 -6.09 14.63
CA TYR A 190 6.01 -4.95 14.47
C TYR A 190 6.19 -4.27 15.82
N LEU A 191 7.40 -4.31 16.36
CA LEU A 191 7.72 -3.75 17.67
C LEU A 191 7.44 -2.23 17.66
N SER A 192 6.75 -1.75 18.69
CA SER A 192 6.53 -0.33 18.96
C SER A 192 7.48 0.13 20.06
N GLY A 193 8.14 1.26 19.84
CA GLY A 193 9.07 1.84 20.83
C GLY A 193 9.99 2.86 20.18
N ASN A 194 10.87 3.45 20.99
CA ASN A 194 11.84 4.46 20.57
C ASN A 194 13.28 3.93 20.65
N ASN A 195 13.50 2.66 20.31
CA ASN A 195 14.83 2.08 20.30
C ASN A 195 15.70 2.76 19.25
N GLU A 196 16.94 3.03 19.58
CA GLU A 196 17.88 3.64 18.62
C GLU A 196 18.26 2.66 17.50
N LEU A 197 18.50 1.39 17.83
CA LEU A 197 18.86 0.33 16.88
C LEU A 197 18.38 -1.04 17.36
N PRO A 198 17.71 -1.84 16.52
CA PRO A 198 17.12 -1.44 15.24
C PRO A 198 16.08 -0.34 15.41
N LYS A 199 16.01 0.62 14.48
CA LYS A 199 14.99 1.67 14.55
C LYS A 199 13.62 1.08 14.22
N PRO A 200 12.65 1.09 15.15
CA PRO A 200 11.33 0.53 14.91
C PRO A 200 10.68 1.14 13.68
N LYS A 201 10.01 0.30 12.90
CA LYS A 201 9.28 0.76 11.73
C LYS A 201 7.95 1.38 12.14
N LEU A 202 7.78 2.65 11.86
CA LEU A 202 6.51 3.32 12.09
C LEU A 202 5.44 2.74 11.16
N ILE A 203 4.45 2.07 11.74
CA ILE A 203 3.28 1.59 11.01
C ILE A 203 2.25 2.70 10.97
N THR A 204 2.00 3.23 9.79
CA THR A 204 1.05 4.31 9.54
C THR A 204 0.02 3.91 8.50
N ALA A 205 -1.12 4.60 8.51
CA ALA A 205 -2.13 4.48 7.47
C ALA A 205 -1.79 5.29 6.19
N ASN A 206 -0.50 5.60 5.97
CA ASN A 206 -0.07 6.38 4.80
C ASN A 206 -0.24 5.57 3.50
N ILE A 207 -1.48 5.49 3.05
CA ILE A 207 -1.88 4.82 1.81
C ILE A 207 -2.12 5.91 0.77
N SER A 208 -1.32 5.92 -0.30
CA SER A 208 -1.50 6.88 -1.40
C SER A 208 -2.95 6.87 -1.92
N ASN A 209 -3.60 8.02 -1.95
CA ASN A 209 -5.00 8.15 -2.34
C ASN A 209 -5.21 9.31 -3.31
N ASN A 210 -5.03 9.04 -4.61
CA ASN A 210 -5.18 10.02 -5.68
C ASN A 210 -6.56 9.97 -6.36
N HIS A 211 -7.50 9.18 -5.86
CA HIS A 211 -8.80 8.96 -6.50
C HIS A 211 -9.60 10.26 -6.68
N LYS A 212 -9.52 11.20 -5.74
CA LYS A 212 -10.15 12.52 -5.86
C LYS A 212 -9.65 13.28 -7.09
N LYS A 213 -8.34 13.29 -7.33
CA LYS A 213 -7.74 13.96 -8.51
C LYS A 213 -8.23 13.35 -9.82
N TYR A 214 -8.26 12.01 -9.88
CA TYR A 214 -8.76 11.30 -11.06
C TYR A 214 -10.25 11.51 -11.29
N ALA A 215 -11.09 11.51 -10.25
CA ALA A 215 -12.51 11.82 -10.36
C ALA A 215 -12.74 13.23 -10.96
N MET A 216 -12.01 14.23 -10.45
CA MET A 216 -12.07 15.59 -10.98
C MET A 216 -11.67 15.65 -12.47
N THR A 217 -10.63 14.92 -12.87
CA THR A 217 -10.20 14.84 -14.27
C THR A 217 -11.29 14.27 -15.16
N TRP A 218 -11.91 13.16 -14.79
CA TRP A 218 -12.96 12.52 -15.58
C TRP A 218 -14.20 13.39 -15.73
N PHE A 219 -14.67 14.00 -14.64
CA PHE A 219 -15.83 14.90 -14.70
C PHE A 219 -15.51 16.19 -15.50
N SER A 220 -14.30 16.73 -15.38
CA SER A 220 -13.89 17.89 -16.18
C SER A 220 -13.86 17.57 -17.67
N LEU A 221 -13.42 16.39 -18.07
CA LEU A 221 -13.45 15.92 -19.46
C LEU A 221 -14.89 15.78 -19.96
N ALA A 222 -15.79 15.19 -19.16
CA ALA A 222 -17.20 15.07 -19.52
C ALA A 222 -17.86 16.43 -19.76
N ILE A 223 -17.61 17.40 -18.86
CA ILE A 223 -18.13 18.78 -18.97
C ILE A 223 -17.54 19.46 -20.20
N SER A 224 -16.24 19.37 -20.43
CA SER A 224 -15.57 20.01 -21.58
C SER A 224 -16.13 19.52 -22.91
N ILE A 225 -16.34 18.21 -23.05
CA ILE A 225 -16.92 17.63 -24.27
C ILE A 225 -18.37 18.08 -24.45
N LEU A 226 -19.16 18.14 -23.37
CA LEU A 226 -20.53 18.61 -23.42
C LEU A 226 -20.60 20.09 -23.88
N LEU A 227 -19.75 20.95 -23.31
CA LEU A 227 -19.70 22.37 -23.69
C LEU A 227 -19.29 22.56 -25.16
N LEU A 228 -18.29 21.80 -25.62
CA LEU A 228 -17.88 21.82 -27.03
C LEU A 228 -19.02 21.37 -27.95
N TYR A 229 -19.69 20.27 -27.60
CA TYR A 229 -20.83 19.77 -28.35
C TYR A 229 -21.95 20.80 -28.46
N LEU A 230 -22.32 21.45 -27.35
CA LEU A 230 -23.35 22.48 -27.32
C LEU A 230 -22.94 23.72 -28.15
N TYR A 231 -21.67 24.14 -28.07
CA TYR A 231 -21.13 25.23 -28.85
C TYR A 231 -21.23 24.96 -30.37
N PHE A 232 -20.76 23.80 -30.82
CA PHE A 232 -20.83 23.44 -32.24
C PHE A 232 -22.27 23.24 -32.73
N ARG A 233 -23.13 22.68 -31.90
CA ARG A 233 -24.55 22.53 -32.21
C ARG A 233 -25.22 23.88 -32.42
N LYS A 234 -24.92 24.88 -31.58
CA LYS A 234 -25.46 26.24 -31.72
C LYS A 234 -24.94 26.98 -32.95
N LYS A 235 -23.66 26.77 -33.31
CA LYS A 235 -23.05 27.43 -34.47
C LYS A 235 -23.55 26.89 -35.82
N ASN A 236 -24.00 25.63 -35.85
CA ASN A 236 -24.45 24.95 -37.08
C ASN A 236 -25.97 24.90 -37.21
N TYR A 237 -26.69 25.66 -36.39
CA TYR A 237 -28.09 26.03 -36.52
C TYR A 237 -28.18 27.54 -36.73
#